data_bfe7d2d7f6f31598be2f26d985f150f6
#
_entry.id   bfe7d2d7f6f31598be2f26d985f150f6
#
_cell.length_a   1.000
_cell.length_b   1.000
_cell.length_c   1.000
_cell.angle_alpha   90.00
_cell.angle_beta   90.00
_cell.angle_gamma   90.00
#
_symmetry.space_group_name_H-M   'P 1'
#
loop_
_entity.id
_entity.type
_entity.pdbx_description
1 polymer ?
#
loop_
_entity_poly.entity_id
_entity_poly.type
_entity_poly.pdbx_seq_one_letter_code
_entity_poly.pdbx_strand_id
1 'polypeptide(L)'
;KVAEWMEAEANNESRLDKALHYAAWALRTPEGQRHTRQGILFSSPAKLNYQKLLSLETDETAGYPVHGLSHHRERNGFALSDKGTDLIGALDEANYCIWCHEQGKDSCSKGFIQKPKSPEELPSFKKSELGVLLAGCPLEERISEFHKLKTQGHAIGSLAMIVLDNPMCAGTGHRICNDCMKSCIYQKQVPVNIPQAETRTLKDVLELPWGFEIYSLLTRWNPLDLRRPLPKPATGKKVLVVGMGPAGYTLAHHLMNDGHTVVGIDGLKIEPLPKEMSGIDLNGTRVPFAAIYDSNSLRVDLNKRMPGGFGGVAEYGITVRWDKNFLQFIRLLLERRNEFALFGGVRFGGTLTADDALNLGFDHIALAAGAGRPTVLDLPNGLARGVRAASDFLMALQLTGAAQTDSIANMQLRLPVVVIGGGLTAIDTATESLAYYPIQVEKFLQRYEILAAVQGEDSIQRSWDEEEREIATEFLMHARAIRAERLQAQKEGRLPNIIKLLQSWGGATLAYRKRLVDSPSYTLNHEEVEKALEEGIWF
;
A
#
# COMPACT_ATOMS: atom_id res chain seq x y z
N LYS A 1 30.50 -24.93 9.99
CA LYS A 1 31.00 -25.24 11.37
C LYS A 1 29.86 -25.82 12.21
N VAL A 2 28.68 -25.19 12.34
CA VAL A 2 27.58 -25.78 13.15
C VAL A 2 27.17 -27.14 12.61
N ALA A 3 26.98 -27.27 11.27
CA ALA A 3 26.69 -28.56 10.63
C ALA A 3 27.77 -29.62 10.93
N GLU A 4 29.04 -29.27 10.81
CA GLU A 4 30.18 -30.14 11.16
C GLU A 4 30.14 -30.56 12.65
N TRP A 5 29.70 -29.67 13.56
CA TRP A 5 29.55 -29.99 14.97
C TRP A 5 28.37 -30.92 15.24
N MET A 6 27.28 -30.80 14.43
CA MET A 6 26.11 -31.70 14.53
C MET A 6 26.44 -33.12 14.06
N GLU A 7 27.38 -33.32 13.14
CA GLU A 7 27.83 -34.65 12.71
C GLU A 7 28.54 -35.44 13.86
N ALA A 8 29.03 -34.73 14.88
CA ALA A 8 29.65 -35.33 16.05
C ALA A 8 29.14 -34.63 17.33
N GLU A 9 27.84 -34.66 17.55
CA GLU A 9 27.08 -33.89 18.54
C GLU A 9 27.65 -34.11 19.96
N ALA A 10 27.82 -35.35 20.36
CA ALA A 10 28.34 -35.69 21.69
C ALA A 10 29.72 -35.05 22.00
N ASN A 11 30.55 -34.82 20.98
CA ASN A 11 31.89 -34.21 21.15
C ASN A 11 31.82 -32.69 21.09
N ASN A 12 30.70 -32.11 20.64
CA ASN A 12 30.53 -30.70 20.41
C ASN A 12 29.37 -30.06 21.19
N GLU A 13 28.79 -30.76 22.16
CA GLU A 13 27.65 -30.35 22.94
C GLU A 13 27.76 -28.89 23.46
N SER A 14 28.87 -28.57 24.14
CA SER A 14 29.14 -27.21 24.66
C SER A 14 29.22 -26.13 23.56
N ARG A 15 29.67 -26.48 22.34
CA ARG A 15 29.76 -25.56 21.22
C ARG A 15 28.39 -25.35 20.58
N LEU A 16 27.63 -26.40 20.48
CA LEU A 16 26.24 -26.36 19.96
C LEU A 16 25.32 -25.57 20.90
N ASP A 17 25.50 -25.79 22.23
CA ASP A 17 24.77 -25.01 23.23
C ASP A 17 25.10 -23.51 23.17
N LYS A 18 26.37 -23.13 23.04
CA LYS A 18 26.77 -21.73 22.82
C LYS A 18 26.22 -21.16 21.53
N ALA A 19 26.19 -21.93 20.44
CA ALA A 19 25.62 -21.51 19.17
C ALA A 19 24.10 -21.28 19.28
N LEU A 20 23.41 -22.17 20.02
CA LEU A 20 21.98 -22.04 20.32
C LEU A 20 21.67 -20.79 21.14
N HIS A 21 22.42 -20.54 22.20
CA HIS A 21 22.29 -19.33 23.02
C HIS A 21 22.57 -18.06 22.23
N TYR A 22 23.61 -18.05 21.38
CA TYR A 22 23.91 -16.93 20.50
C TYR A 22 22.76 -16.68 19.50
N ALA A 23 22.25 -17.72 18.85
CA ALA A 23 21.13 -17.60 17.92
C ALA A 23 19.86 -17.10 18.62
N ALA A 24 19.56 -17.62 19.81
CA ALA A 24 18.43 -17.16 20.61
C ALA A 24 18.56 -15.69 21.01
N TRP A 25 19.72 -15.26 21.48
CA TRP A 25 20.00 -13.86 21.79
C TRP A 25 19.87 -12.97 20.54
N ALA A 26 20.50 -13.35 19.43
CA ALA A 26 20.49 -12.61 18.18
C ALA A 26 19.09 -12.42 17.60
N LEU A 27 18.24 -13.46 17.69
CA LEU A 27 16.88 -13.44 17.14
C LEU A 27 15.83 -12.80 18.06
N ARG A 28 16.01 -12.91 19.39
CA ARG A 28 14.95 -12.63 20.37
C ARG A 28 15.16 -11.36 21.16
N THR A 29 16.35 -10.76 21.12
CA THR A 29 16.61 -9.51 21.85
C THR A 29 16.82 -8.32 20.92
N PRO A 30 16.35 -7.12 21.29
CA PRO A 30 16.60 -5.92 20.49
C PRO A 30 18.09 -5.61 20.28
N GLU A 31 18.93 -5.97 21.26
CA GLU A 31 20.36 -5.80 21.19
C GLU A 31 21.00 -6.78 20.20
N GLY A 32 20.62 -8.05 20.25
CA GLY A 32 21.07 -9.08 19.34
C GLY A 32 20.68 -8.78 17.90
N GLN A 33 19.44 -8.37 17.67
CA GLN A 33 18.94 -7.96 16.35
C GLN A 33 19.72 -6.75 15.80
N ARG A 34 20.05 -5.76 16.64
CA ARG A 34 20.91 -4.64 16.21
C ARG A 34 22.32 -5.08 15.88
N HIS A 35 22.90 -5.99 16.67
CA HIS A 35 24.24 -6.49 16.48
C HIS A 35 24.38 -7.33 15.19
N THR A 36 23.39 -8.15 14.91
CA THR A 36 23.40 -9.09 13.77
C THR A 36 22.71 -8.57 12.52
N ARG A 37 22.28 -7.33 12.51
CA ARG A 37 21.47 -6.73 11.43
C ARG A 37 22.14 -6.75 10.03
N GLN A 38 23.45 -6.98 9.95
CA GLN A 38 24.20 -7.14 8.71
C GLN A 38 24.50 -8.61 8.37
N GLY A 39 23.98 -9.55 9.15
CA GLY A 39 24.15 -10.97 8.95
C GLY A 39 22.81 -11.64 8.66
N ILE A 40 22.85 -12.81 8.03
CA ILE A 40 21.68 -13.66 7.81
C ILE A 40 21.63 -14.68 8.94
N LEU A 41 20.51 -14.70 9.68
CA LEU A 41 20.24 -15.67 10.73
C LEU A 41 19.00 -16.47 10.39
N PHE A 42 19.03 -17.77 10.65
CA PHE A 42 17.84 -18.60 10.50
C PHE A 42 16.77 -18.19 11.52
N SER A 43 15.58 -17.87 11.04
CA SER A 43 14.43 -17.67 11.88
C SER A 43 13.88 -19.00 12.38
N SER A 44 13.57 -19.08 13.67
CA SER A 44 12.88 -20.22 14.26
C SER A 44 11.38 -19.96 14.25
N PRO A 45 10.54 -20.87 13.70
CA PRO A 45 9.09 -20.70 13.69
C PRO A 45 8.54 -20.55 15.10
N ALA A 46 8.08 -19.35 15.46
CA ALA A 46 7.46 -19.08 16.75
C ALA A 46 5.94 -19.20 16.64
N LYS A 47 5.32 -19.93 17.58
CA LYS A 47 3.85 -20.12 17.59
C LYS A 47 3.14 -18.77 17.77
N LEU A 48 2.17 -18.49 16.93
CA LEU A 48 1.33 -17.30 17.03
C LEU A 48 0.15 -17.50 17.98
N ASN A 49 -0.23 -16.43 18.68
CA ASN A 49 -1.50 -16.32 19.36
C ASN A 49 -2.41 -15.37 18.58
N TYR A 50 -3.33 -15.92 17.81
CA TYR A 50 -4.23 -15.17 16.95
C TYR A 50 -5.17 -14.20 17.70
N GLN A 51 -5.42 -14.42 18.98
CA GLN A 51 -6.19 -13.51 19.82
C GLN A 51 -5.35 -12.35 20.36
N LYS A 52 -4.02 -12.43 20.21
CA LYS A 52 -3.07 -11.43 20.72
C LYS A 52 -1.91 -11.26 19.74
N LEU A 53 -2.21 -10.87 18.51
CA LEU A 53 -1.18 -10.54 17.52
C LEU A 53 -0.56 -9.16 17.77
N LEU A 54 -1.28 -8.27 18.45
CA LEU A 54 -0.82 -6.93 18.81
C LEU A 54 -0.67 -6.79 20.33
N SER A 55 0.33 -6.03 20.77
CA SER A 55 0.56 -5.68 22.18
C SER A 55 -0.19 -4.39 22.51
N LEU A 56 -1.47 -4.52 22.84
CA LEU A 56 -2.40 -3.41 23.04
C LEU A 56 -2.39 -2.94 24.49
N GLU A 57 -2.52 -1.63 24.69
CA GLU A 57 -3.05 -1.02 25.90
C GLU A 57 -4.56 -0.85 25.75
N THR A 58 -5.32 -1.16 26.80
CA THR A 58 -6.77 -1.07 26.78
C THR A 58 -7.25 -0.22 27.94
N ASP A 59 -8.04 0.80 27.64
CA ASP A 59 -8.74 1.63 28.61
C ASP A 59 -10.24 1.32 28.57
N GLU A 60 -10.84 1.05 29.73
CA GLU A 60 -12.27 0.73 29.89
C GLU A 60 -13.03 1.84 30.63
N THR A 61 -12.41 2.98 30.90
CA THR A 61 -13.01 4.07 31.67
C THR A 61 -14.26 4.67 31.02
N ALA A 62 -14.38 4.56 29.70
CA ALA A 62 -15.55 5.00 28.94
C ALA A 62 -16.75 4.04 28.98
N GLY A 63 -16.64 2.90 29.67
CA GLY A 63 -17.66 1.84 29.69
C GLY A 63 -17.65 0.91 28.47
N TYR A 64 -16.65 1.05 27.61
CA TYR A 64 -16.31 0.18 26.49
C TYR A 64 -14.79 0.15 26.31
N PRO A 65 -14.21 -0.91 25.74
CA PRO A 65 -12.78 -0.99 25.54
C PRO A 65 -12.31 -0.01 24.47
N VAL A 66 -11.30 0.77 24.79
CA VAL A 66 -10.56 1.64 23.87
C VAL A 66 -9.13 1.12 23.78
N HIS A 67 -8.70 0.75 22.59
CA HIS A 67 -7.39 0.18 22.36
C HIS A 67 -6.44 1.21 21.77
N GLY A 68 -5.20 1.23 22.26
CA GLY A 68 -4.09 2.05 21.79
C GLY A 68 -2.76 1.33 21.97
N LEU A 69 -1.66 2.03 21.75
CA LEU A 69 -0.30 1.57 22.01
C LEU A 69 0.41 2.54 22.97
N SER A 70 1.37 2.00 23.73
CA SER A 70 2.25 2.78 24.63
C SER A 70 3.29 3.61 23.87
N HIS A 71 3.56 3.27 22.62
CA HIS A 71 4.52 3.95 21.77
C HIS A 71 3.84 4.50 20.52
N HIS A 72 4.31 5.67 20.10
CA HIS A 72 3.82 6.31 18.90
C HIS A 72 4.96 6.59 17.93
N ARG A 73 4.62 6.63 16.65
CA ARG A 73 5.52 7.00 15.58
C ARG A 73 5.10 8.35 15.01
N GLU A 74 6.00 9.33 15.08
CA GLU A 74 5.80 10.60 14.41
C GLU A 74 5.71 10.40 12.89
N ARG A 75 4.64 10.91 12.32
CA ARG A 75 4.42 10.94 10.89
C ARG A 75 4.77 12.32 10.34
N ASN A 76 5.61 12.39 9.31
CA ASN A 76 5.97 13.63 8.65
C ASN A 76 5.15 13.82 7.37
N GLY A 77 3.97 14.40 7.48
CA GLY A 77 3.08 14.67 6.36
C GLY A 77 2.68 13.41 5.59
N PHE A 78 2.89 13.43 4.28
CA PHE A 78 2.54 12.36 3.35
C PHE A 78 3.77 11.64 2.75
N ALA A 79 4.95 11.83 3.32
CA ALA A 79 6.15 11.08 2.95
C ALA A 79 5.98 9.58 3.24
N LEU A 80 6.69 8.75 2.48
CA LEU A 80 6.69 7.30 2.69
C LEU A 80 7.21 6.96 4.09
N SER A 81 6.34 6.40 4.92
CA SER A 81 6.66 6.00 6.30
C SER A 81 7.14 4.55 6.39
N ASP A 82 6.84 3.72 5.41
CA ASP A 82 7.25 2.33 5.36
C ASP A 82 8.07 2.03 4.09
N LYS A 83 9.37 1.95 4.27
CA LYS A 83 10.32 1.67 3.17
C LYS A 83 10.39 0.19 2.80
N GLY A 84 9.72 -0.68 3.58
CA GLY A 84 9.85 -2.13 3.46
C GLY A 84 11.20 -2.65 3.96
N THR A 85 11.47 -3.93 3.71
CA THR A 85 12.72 -4.57 4.12
C THR A 85 13.89 -4.19 3.20
N ASP A 86 15.11 -4.31 3.72
CA ASP A 86 16.34 -4.22 2.95
C ASP A 86 16.70 -5.58 2.30
N LEU A 87 17.83 -5.63 1.60
CA LEU A 87 18.30 -6.86 0.94
C LEU A 87 18.56 -7.99 1.96
N ILE A 88 19.13 -7.67 3.12
CA ILE A 88 19.45 -8.64 4.15
C ILE A 88 18.17 -9.25 4.72
N GLY A 89 17.21 -8.42 5.10
CA GLY A 89 15.91 -8.90 5.59
C GLY A 89 15.16 -9.75 4.55
N ALA A 90 15.21 -9.39 3.27
CA ALA A 90 14.60 -10.21 2.24
C ALA A 90 15.36 -11.53 1.97
N LEU A 91 16.67 -11.57 2.19
CA LEU A 91 17.44 -12.81 2.16
C LEU A 91 17.15 -13.69 3.39
N ASP A 92 16.94 -13.10 4.57
CA ASP A 92 16.48 -13.82 5.76
C ASP A 92 15.14 -14.51 5.51
N GLU A 93 14.16 -13.79 4.94
CA GLU A 93 12.86 -14.37 4.57
C GLU A 93 12.99 -15.49 3.52
N ALA A 94 13.82 -15.28 2.50
CA ALA A 94 14.06 -16.26 1.45
C ALA A 94 14.77 -17.53 1.97
N ASN A 95 15.65 -17.40 2.99
CA ASN A 95 16.30 -18.53 3.66
C ASN A 95 15.40 -19.19 4.72
N TYR A 96 14.49 -18.42 5.34
CA TYR A 96 13.47 -18.98 6.24
C TYR A 96 12.43 -19.81 5.48
N CYS A 97 12.20 -19.53 4.21
CA CYS A 97 11.37 -20.33 3.31
C CYS A 97 11.99 -21.73 3.11
N ILE A 98 11.19 -22.80 3.29
CA ILE A 98 11.64 -24.19 3.13
C ILE A 98 11.52 -24.70 1.70
N TRP A 99 11.25 -23.83 0.74
CA TRP A 99 11.11 -24.13 -0.69
C TRP A 99 10.16 -25.31 -0.97
N CYS A 100 8.91 -25.12 -0.57
CA CYS A 100 7.87 -26.16 -0.59
C CYS A 100 7.66 -26.84 -1.94
N HIS A 101 7.96 -26.16 -3.07
CA HIS A 101 7.89 -26.76 -4.41
C HIS A 101 8.78 -28.00 -4.57
N GLU A 102 9.94 -28.05 -3.93
CA GLU A 102 10.85 -29.21 -3.94
C GLU A 102 10.28 -30.42 -3.17
N GLN A 103 9.28 -30.16 -2.31
CA GLN A 103 8.64 -31.19 -1.50
C GLN A 103 7.27 -31.61 -2.04
N GLY A 104 6.92 -31.17 -3.24
CA GLY A 104 5.62 -31.44 -3.86
C GLY A 104 4.44 -30.76 -3.14
N LYS A 105 4.70 -29.71 -2.38
CA LYS A 105 3.72 -28.88 -1.67
C LYS A 105 4.02 -27.42 -1.92
N ASP A 106 2.99 -26.61 -2.08
CA ASP A 106 3.14 -25.19 -2.35
C ASP A 106 1.90 -24.43 -1.89
N SER A 107 1.71 -24.38 -0.59
CA SER A 107 0.48 -23.81 -0.02
C SER A 107 0.41 -22.29 -0.11
N CYS A 108 1.54 -21.58 -0.14
CA CYS A 108 1.55 -20.13 -0.34
C CYS A 108 1.12 -19.74 -1.76
N SER A 109 1.43 -20.57 -2.77
CA SER A 109 0.95 -20.41 -4.13
C SER A 109 -0.49 -20.93 -4.29
N LYS A 110 -0.74 -22.22 -3.97
CA LYS A 110 -1.96 -22.95 -4.33
C LYS A 110 -2.98 -23.11 -3.22
N GLY A 111 -2.69 -22.60 -2.03
CA GLY A 111 -3.54 -22.69 -0.85
C GLY A 111 -3.56 -24.05 -0.17
N PHE A 112 -4.28 -24.12 0.93
CA PHE A 112 -4.56 -25.37 1.65
C PHE A 112 -5.87 -25.98 1.16
N ILE A 113 -5.80 -26.79 0.12
CA ILE A 113 -6.97 -27.42 -0.49
C ILE A 113 -7.57 -28.42 0.49
N GLN A 114 -8.87 -28.32 0.68
CA GLN A 114 -9.70 -29.27 1.41
C GLN A 114 -10.36 -30.23 0.41
N LYS A 115 -10.08 -31.53 0.55
CA LYS A 115 -10.68 -32.54 -0.31
C LYS A 115 -12.21 -32.53 -0.14
N PRO A 116 -12.98 -32.63 -1.24
CA PRO A 116 -14.43 -32.75 -1.18
C PRO A 116 -14.82 -33.98 -0.35
N LYS A 117 -15.91 -33.89 0.42
CA LYS A 117 -16.45 -35.00 1.20
C LYS A 117 -17.37 -35.90 0.35
N SER A 118 -17.88 -35.38 -0.76
CA SER A 118 -18.68 -36.11 -1.75
C SER A 118 -18.28 -35.73 -3.17
N PRO A 119 -18.59 -36.56 -4.20
CA PRO A 119 -18.30 -36.23 -5.61
C PRO A 119 -19.00 -34.97 -6.14
N GLU A 120 -20.07 -34.54 -5.48
CA GLU A 120 -20.88 -33.37 -5.86
C GLU A 120 -20.37 -32.07 -5.23
N GLU A 121 -19.47 -32.15 -4.23
CA GLU A 121 -18.90 -31.01 -3.53
C GLU A 121 -17.70 -30.49 -4.30
N LEU A 122 -17.67 -29.19 -4.57
CA LEU A 122 -16.51 -28.54 -5.18
C LEU A 122 -15.33 -28.46 -4.18
N PRO A 123 -14.08 -28.57 -4.67
CA PRO A 123 -12.92 -28.34 -3.83
C PRO A 123 -13.01 -26.97 -3.15
N SER A 124 -12.70 -26.94 -1.86
CA SER A 124 -12.67 -25.71 -1.07
C SER A 124 -11.32 -25.54 -0.40
N PHE A 125 -11.10 -24.39 0.25
CA PHE A 125 -9.89 -24.14 1.02
C PHE A 125 -10.17 -24.24 2.51
N LYS A 126 -9.15 -24.65 3.27
CA LYS A 126 -9.19 -24.58 4.74
C LYS A 126 -9.30 -23.12 5.18
N LYS A 127 -9.77 -22.92 6.41
CA LYS A 127 -9.80 -21.60 7.05
C LYS A 127 -8.73 -21.52 8.13
N SER A 128 -8.19 -20.32 8.32
CA SER A 128 -7.34 -19.99 9.48
C SER A 128 -8.17 -19.95 10.77
N GLU A 129 -7.51 -19.81 11.91
CA GLU A 129 -8.17 -19.60 13.21
C GLU A 129 -9.01 -18.32 13.25
N LEU A 130 -8.70 -17.33 12.41
CA LEU A 130 -9.48 -16.09 12.24
C LEU A 130 -10.62 -16.23 11.20
N GLY A 131 -10.86 -17.45 10.68
CA GLY A 131 -11.93 -17.73 9.71
C GLY A 131 -11.62 -17.31 8.26
N VAL A 132 -10.41 -16.81 7.97
CA VAL A 132 -9.98 -16.40 6.63
C VAL A 132 -9.64 -17.63 5.79
N LEU A 133 -10.07 -17.67 4.53
CA LEU A 133 -9.74 -18.74 3.59
C LEU A 133 -8.23 -18.73 3.28
N LEU A 134 -7.62 -19.90 3.36
CA LEU A 134 -6.22 -20.12 3.05
C LEU A 134 -6.08 -20.54 1.58
N ALA A 135 -6.45 -19.62 0.68
CA ALA A 135 -6.53 -19.88 -0.76
C ALA A 135 -5.20 -19.78 -1.50
N GLY A 136 -4.15 -19.25 -0.86
CA GLY A 136 -2.87 -19.01 -1.51
C GLY A 136 -2.85 -17.73 -2.34
N CYS A 137 -1.84 -17.60 -3.17
CA CYS A 137 -1.72 -16.50 -4.11
C CYS A 137 -2.78 -16.60 -5.20
N PRO A 138 -3.60 -15.55 -5.43
CA PRO A 138 -4.61 -15.57 -6.51
C PRO A 138 -4.01 -15.76 -7.91
N LEU A 139 -2.73 -15.47 -8.09
CA LEU A 139 -1.98 -15.63 -9.34
C LEU A 139 -1.22 -16.95 -9.40
N GLU A 140 -1.27 -17.76 -8.35
CA GLU A 140 -0.46 -18.99 -8.20
C GLU A 140 1.05 -18.74 -8.44
N GLU A 141 1.55 -17.60 -7.97
CA GLU A 141 2.97 -17.24 -8.13
C GLU A 141 3.92 -18.35 -7.68
N ARG A 142 5.02 -18.50 -8.39
CA ARG A 142 6.14 -19.42 -8.08
C ARG A 142 7.00 -18.85 -6.95
N ILE A 143 6.39 -18.75 -5.75
CA ILE A 143 6.94 -18.02 -4.59
C ILE A 143 8.23 -18.68 -4.09
N SER A 144 8.19 -19.97 -3.85
CA SER A 144 9.34 -20.67 -3.30
C SER A 144 10.50 -20.79 -4.30
N GLU A 145 10.19 -20.76 -5.60
CA GLU A 145 11.17 -20.73 -6.69
C GLU A 145 11.89 -19.37 -6.74
N PHE A 146 11.18 -18.25 -6.66
CA PHE A 146 11.87 -16.95 -6.66
C PHE A 146 12.69 -16.74 -5.39
N HIS A 147 12.24 -17.25 -4.22
CA HIS A 147 13.02 -17.23 -2.99
C HIS A 147 14.33 -18.01 -3.17
N LYS A 148 14.28 -19.21 -3.77
CA LYS A 148 15.47 -20.00 -4.04
C LYS A 148 16.45 -19.26 -4.95
N LEU A 149 15.97 -18.66 -6.05
CA LEU A 149 16.80 -17.86 -6.94
C LEU A 149 17.42 -16.66 -6.22
N LYS A 150 16.65 -16.03 -5.31
CA LYS A 150 17.13 -14.91 -4.51
C LYS A 150 18.28 -15.32 -3.58
N THR A 151 18.17 -16.45 -2.88
CA THR A 151 19.26 -16.96 -2.01
C THR A 151 20.51 -17.34 -2.80
N GLN A 152 20.37 -17.68 -4.06
CA GLN A 152 21.48 -17.96 -4.97
C GLN A 152 22.12 -16.70 -5.58
N GLY A 153 21.61 -15.51 -5.28
CA GLY A 153 22.13 -14.23 -5.77
C GLY A 153 21.67 -13.87 -7.19
N HIS A 154 20.67 -14.56 -7.74
CA HIS A 154 20.15 -14.31 -9.07
C HIS A 154 19.03 -13.23 -9.06
N ALA A 155 19.38 -11.96 -8.83
CA ALA A 155 18.41 -10.88 -8.69
C ALA A 155 17.46 -10.76 -9.89
N ILE A 156 17.99 -10.69 -11.12
CA ILE A 156 17.18 -10.62 -12.35
C ILE A 156 16.38 -11.91 -12.56
N GLY A 157 16.97 -13.08 -12.30
CA GLY A 157 16.29 -14.37 -12.40
C GLY A 157 15.15 -14.50 -11.40
N SER A 158 15.33 -14.00 -10.18
CA SER A 158 14.29 -13.96 -9.15
C SER A 158 13.11 -13.07 -9.57
N LEU A 159 13.38 -11.87 -10.10
CA LEU A 159 12.34 -11.00 -10.64
C LEU A 159 11.67 -11.62 -11.88
N ALA A 160 12.42 -12.24 -12.77
CA ALA A 160 11.86 -12.92 -13.94
C ALA A 160 10.88 -14.04 -13.51
N MET A 161 11.17 -14.75 -12.42
CA MET A 161 10.27 -15.77 -11.87
C MET A 161 8.97 -15.14 -11.33
N ILE A 162 9.03 -14.01 -10.61
CA ILE A 162 7.84 -13.28 -10.15
C ILE A 162 7.01 -12.82 -11.35
N VAL A 163 7.64 -12.21 -12.34
CA VAL A 163 6.96 -11.60 -13.50
C VAL A 163 6.27 -12.62 -14.40
N LEU A 164 6.65 -13.89 -14.34
CA LEU A 164 5.93 -14.98 -15.05
C LEU A 164 4.44 -14.98 -14.68
N ASP A 165 4.14 -14.83 -13.42
CA ASP A 165 2.78 -14.96 -12.87
C ASP A 165 2.21 -13.58 -12.52
N ASN A 166 3.07 -12.62 -12.08
CA ASN A 166 2.71 -11.28 -11.65
C ASN A 166 3.52 -10.20 -12.39
N PRO A 167 3.20 -9.91 -13.65
CA PRO A 167 3.90 -8.86 -14.40
C PRO A 167 3.71 -7.46 -13.81
N MET A 168 2.63 -7.24 -13.04
CA MET A 168 2.33 -5.98 -12.36
C MET A 168 2.77 -5.99 -10.88
N CYS A 169 3.84 -6.71 -10.52
CA CYS A 169 4.34 -6.83 -9.15
C CYS A 169 4.67 -5.47 -8.49
N ALA A 170 4.93 -4.42 -9.27
CA ALA A 170 5.03 -3.06 -8.75
C ALA A 170 3.73 -2.55 -8.10
N GLY A 171 2.57 -3.13 -8.44
CA GLY A 171 1.25 -2.79 -7.89
C GLY A 171 0.74 -3.77 -6.84
N THR A 172 1.54 -4.74 -6.43
CA THR A 172 1.22 -5.77 -5.42
C THR A 172 2.30 -5.82 -4.33
N GLY A 173 2.43 -6.94 -3.63
CA GLY A 173 3.48 -7.11 -2.62
C GLY A 173 3.23 -6.32 -1.35
N HIS A 174 4.29 -5.74 -0.80
CA HIS A 174 4.28 -5.10 0.51
C HIS A 174 3.19 -4.05 0.67
N ARG A 175 2.33 -4.21 1.68
CA ARG A 175 1.16 -3.40 2.06
C ARG A 175 -0.06 -3.50 1.14
N ILE A 176 0.02 -4.21 0.02
CA ILE A 176 -1.13 -4.35 -0.90
C ILE A 176 -1.79 -5.71 -0.77
N CYS A 177 -1.03 -6.79 -0.86
CA CYS A 177 -1.53 -8.16 -0.81
C CYS A 177 -0.67 -9.03 0.09
N ASN A 178 -1.29 -9.91 0.88
CA ASN A 178 -0.63 -10.86 1.77
C ASN A 178 -1.29 -12.25 1.81
N ASP A 179 -2.04 -12.62 0.78
CA ASP A 179 -2.78 -13.90 0.75
C ASP A 179 -1.84 -15.11 0.70
N CYS A 180 -0.72 -14.99 0.01
CA CYS A 180 0.36 -15.97 0.01
C CYS A 180 0.95 -16.18 1.42
N MET A 181 1.22 -15.09 2.15
CA MET A 181 1.74 -15.13 3.52
C MET A 181 0.77 -15.82 4.48
N LYS A 182 -0.52 -15.53 4.39
CA LYS A 182 -1.58 -16.20 5.18
C LYS A 182 -1.62 -17.70 4.92
N SER A 183 -1.29 -18.14 3.72
CA SER A 183 -1.28 -19.53 3.28
C SER A 183 0.10 -20.17 3.33
N CYS A 184 1.10 -19.52 3.90
CA CYS A 184 2.41 -20.11 4.14
C CYS A 184 2.29 -21.39 4.99
N ILE A 185 3.17 -22.36 4.79
CA ILE A 185 3.20 -23.58 5.62
C ILE A 185 3.36 -23.24 7.11
N TYR A 186 3.98 -22.11 7.41
CA TYR A 186 4.14 -21.58 8.77
C TYR A 186 2.97 -20.69 9.24
N GLN A 187 1.81 -20.76 8.61
CA GLN A 187 0.66 -19.89 8.95
C GLN A 187 0.22 -19.99 10.44
N LYS A 188 0.56 -21.07 11.16
CA LYS A 188 0.32 -21.21 12.62
C LYS A 188 1.48 -20.71 13.48
N GLN A 189 2.56 -20.37 12.86
CA GLN A 189 3.74 -19.72 13.42
C GLN A 189 3.92 -18.37 12.72
N VAL A 190 5.06 -17.71 12.93
CA VAL A 190 5.42 -16.52 12.14
C VAL A 190 5.62 -16.97 10.68
N PRO A 191 4.76 -16.55 9.75
CA PRO A 191 4.91 -16.93 8.35
C PRO A 191 6.08 -16.21 7.70
N VAL A 192 6.58 -16.74 6.58
CA VAL A 192 7.52 -16.02 5.72
C VAL A 192 6.87 -14.74 5.23
N ASN A 193 7.55 -13.61 5.37
CA ASN A 193 7.05 -12.32 4.88
C ASN A 193 7.30 -12.19 3.37
N ILE A 194 6.54 -12.96 2.62
CA ILE A 194 6.61 -13.06 1.16
C ILE A 194 6.40 -11.70 0.48
N PRO A 195 5.39 -10.87 0.87
CA PRO A 195 5.15 -9.58 0.22
C PRO A 195 6.35 -8.63 0.31
N GLN A 196 7.07 -8.62 1.41
CA GLN A 196 8.27 -7.82 1.55
C GLN A 196 9.43 -8.34 0.68
N ALA A 197 9.62 -9.66 0.65
CA ALA A 197 10.65 -10.28 -0.17
C ALA A 197 10.40 -10.06 -1.67
N GLU A 198 9.14 -10.15 -2.12
CA GLU A 198 8.70 -9.84 -3.49
C GLU A 198 9.03 -8.38 -3.86
N THR A 199 8.55 -7.43 -3.06
CA THR A 199 8.81 -6.00 -3.31
C THR A 199 10.30 -5.67 -3.27
N ARG A 200 11.07 -6.27 -2.35
CA ARG A 200 12.53 -6.05 -2.32
C ARG A 200 13.21 -6.64 -3.55
N THR A 201 12.75 -7.79 -4.05
CA THR A 201 13.27 -8.38 -5.29
C THR A 201 13.07 -7.46 -6.50
N LEU A 202 11.90 -6.82 -6.61
CA LEU A 202 11.68 -5.77 -7.61
C LEU A 202 12.64 -4.59 -7.42
N LYS A 203 12.79 -4.10 -6.20
CA LYS A 203 13.69 -2.97 -5.89
C LYS A 203 15.15 -3.28 -6.20
N ASP A 204 15.62 -4.51 -5.92
CA ASP A 204 16.98 -4.93 -6.23
C ASP A 204 17.30 -4.79 -7.73
N VAL A 205 16.34 -5.12 -8.59
CA VAL A 205 16.51 -4.95 -10.05
C VAL A 205 16.36 -3.50 -10.47
N LEU A 206 15.40 -2.76 -9.88
CA LEU A 206 15.23 -1.32 -10.18
C LEU A 206 16.44 -0.48 -9.78
N GLU A 207 17.23 -0.90 -8.82
CA GLU A 207 18.48 -0.25 -8.39
C GLU A 207 19.67 -0.52 -9.34
N LEU A 208 19.54 -1.47 -10.26
CA LEU A 208 20.56 -1.72 -11.31
C LEU A 208 20.51 -0.63 -12.39
N PRO A 209 21.63 -0.37 -13.10
CA PRO A 209 21.60 0.35 -14.34
C PRO A 209 20.58 -0.29 -15.30
N TRP A 210 19.73 0.53 -15.93
CA TRP A 210 18.63 0.07 -16.79
C TRP A 210 17.58 -0.78 -16.08
N GLY A 211 17.49 -0.72 -14.75
CA GLY A 211 16.62 -1.59 -13.94
C GLY A 211 15.16 -1.53 -14.36
N PHE A 212 14.64 -0.34 -14.66
CA PHE A 212 13.27 -0.19 -15.18
C PHE A 212 13.11 -0.85 -16.56
N GLU A 213 14.09 -0.70 -17.45
CA GLU A 213 14.04 -1.32 -18.80
C GLU A 213 14.10 -2.85 -18.72
N ILE A 214 14.90 -3.39 -17.79
CA ILE A 214 14.94 -4.83 -17.50
C ILE A 214 13.57 -5.32 -17.04
N TYR A 215 12.96 -4.64 -16.06
CA TYR A 215 11.62 -4.99 -15.59
C TYR A 215 10.59 -4.89 -16.71
N SER A 216 10.59 -3.79 -17.46
CA SER A 216 9.70 -3.58 -18.61
C SER A 216 9.86 -4.68 -19.67
N LEU A 217 11.10 -5.09 -19.95
CA LEU A 217 11.37 -6.18 -20.89
C LEU A 217 10.78 -7.50 -20.38
N LEU A 218 11.03 -7.86 -19.12
CA LEU A 218 10.55 -9.12 -18.52
C LEU A 218 9.02 -9.23 -18.54
N THR A 219 8.27 -8.12 -18.48
CA THR A 219 6.80 -8.15 -18.58
C THR A 219 6.30 -8.49 -20.00
N ARG A 220 7.13 -8.37 -21.02
CA ARG A 220 6.78 -8.60 -22.44
C ARG A 220 7.56 -9.75 -23.08
N TRP A 221 8.75 -9.99 -22.59
CA TRP A 221 9.59 -11.11 -23.00
C TRP A 221 10.22 -11.72 -21.75
N ASN A 222 9.82 -12.92 -21.42
CA ASN A 222 10.37 -13.62 -20.27
C ASN A 222 10.99 -14.95 -20.71
N PRO A 223 12.33 -15.10 -20.62
CA PRO A 223 13.02 -16.31 -21.07
C PRO A 223 12.67 -17.55 -20.25
N LEU A 224 12.09 -17.38 -19.05
CA LEU A 224 11.64 -18.48 -18.21
C LEU A 224 10.25 -19.01 -18.62
N ASP A 225 9.49 -18.25 -19.41
CA ASP A 225 8.25 -18.74 -20.00
C ASP A 225 8.55 -19.57 -21.27
N LEU A 226 8.84 -20.85 -21.06
CA LEU A 226 9.17 -21.75 -22.14
C LEU A 226 8.00 -22.01 -23.11
N ARG A 227 6.76 -21.73 -22.70
CA ARG A 227 5.57 -21.93 -23.52
C ARG A 227 5.23 -20.71 -24.35
N ARG A 228 5.42 -19.55 -23.77
CA ARG A 228 4.99 -18.28 -24.35
C ARG A 228 5.92 -17.11 -23.98
N PRO A 229 7.16 -17.14 -24.45
CA PRO A 229 8.15 -16.13 -24.06
C PRO A 229 7.84 -14.72 -24.60
N LEU A 230 7.00 -14.59 -25.64
CA LEU A 230 6.65 -13.34 -26.30
C LEU A 230 5.12 -13.13 -26.33
N PRO A 231 4.66 -11.89 -26.47
CA PRO A 231 3.25 -11.60 -26.73
C PRO A 231 2.75 -12.29 -28.00
N LYS A 232 1.45 -12.56 -28.04
CA LYS A 232 0.80 -13.12 -29.24
C LYS A 232 0.81 -12.10 -30.39
N PRO A 233 0.76 -12.55 -31.65
CA PRO A 233 0.54 -11.68 -32.80
C PRO A 233 -0.73 -10.85 -32.66
N ALA A 234 -0.74 -9.67 -33.31
CA ALA A 234 -1.89 -8.79 -33.29
C ALA A 234 -3.16 -9.50 -33.80
N THR A 235 -4.23 -9.44 -33.00
CA THR A 235 -5.51 -10.06 -33.31
C THR A 235 -6.43 -9.18 -34.17
N GLY A 236 -6.11 -7.88 -34.28
CA GLY A 236 -6.97 -6.88 -34.87
C GLY A 236 -8.17 -6.46 -33.99
N LYS A 237 -8.32 -7.07 -32.80
CA LYS A 237 -9.39 -6.76 -31.85
C LYS A 237 -9.05 -5.56 -30.98
N LYS A 238 -10.07 -4.69 -30.73
CA LYS A 238 -9.98 -3.49 -29.91
C LYS A 238 -10.79 -3.66 -28.65
N VAL A 239 -10.19 -3.48 -27.48
CA VAL A 239 -10.85 -3.60 -26.19
C VAL A 239 -10.84 -2.25 -25.48
N LEU A 240 -12.00 -1.81 -25.03
CA LEU A 240 -12.16 -0.67 -24.14
C LEU A 240 -12.08 -1.17 -22.69
N VAL A 241 -11.12 -0.67 -21.91
CA VAL A 241 -11.00 -0.94 -20.47
C VAL A 241 -11.51 0.29 -19.71
N VAL A 242 -12.59 0.11 -18.96
CA VAL A 242 -13.25 1.16 -18.18
C VAL A 242 -12.76 1.13 -16.75
N GLY A 243 -12.00 2.15 -16.34
CA GLY A 243 -11.34 2.25 -15.03
C GLY A 243 -9.89 1.75 -15.09
N MET A 244 -8.96 2.61 -14.71
CA MET A 244 -7.52 2.36 -14.75
C MET A 244 -6.91 2.17 -13.36
N GLY A 245 -7.70 1.64 -12.43
CA GLY A 245 -7.24 1.12 -11.15
C GLY A 245 -6.52 -0.24 -11.29
N PRO A 246 -6.23 -0.93 -10.15
CA PRO A 246 -5.48 -2.20 -10.16
C PRO A 246 -6.02 -3.26 -11.11
N ALA A 247 -7.33 -3.44 -11.18
CA ALA A 247 -7.96 -4.37 -12.12
C ALA A 247 -7.76 -3.94 -13.58
N GLY A 248 -7.95 -2.63 -13.86
CA GLY A 248 -7.87 -2.10 -15.22
C GLY A 248 -6.47 -2.15 -15.81
N TYR A 249 -5.45 -1.69 -15.08
CA TYR A 249 -4.09 -1.71 -15.61
C TYR A 249 -3.54 -3.15 -15.75
N THR A 250 -3.89 -4.05 -14.84
CA THR A 250 -3.48 -5.46 -14.95
C THR A 250 -4.15 -6.12 -16.15
N LEU A 251 -5.47 -5.94 -16.30
CA LEU A 251 -6.21 -6.46 -17.46
C LEU A 251 -5.66 -5.91 -18.79
N ALA A 252 -5.42 -4.60 -18.87
CA ALA A 252 -4.87 -3.95 -20.05
C ALA A 252 -3.53 -4.60 -20.47
N HIS A 253 -2.64 -4.87 -19.49
CA HIS A 253 -1.39 -5.53 -19.75
C HIS A 253 -1.58 -6.93 -20.36
N HIS A 254 -2.42 -7.77 -19.75
CA HIS A 254 -2.65 -9.12 -20.23
C HIS A 254 -3.32 -9.15 -21.62
N LEU A 255 -4.29 -8.27 -21.86
CA LEU A 255 -4.93 -8.14 -23.17
C LEU A 255 -3.93 -7.78 -24.28
N MET A 256 -3.02 -6.85 -23.99
CA MET A 256 -1.95 -6.51 -24.94
C MET A 256 -0.99 -7.66 -25.20
N ASN A 257 -0.63 -8.44 -24.16
CA ASN A 257 0.16 -9.65 -24.33
C ASN A 257 -0.60 -10.74 -25.13
N ASP A 258 -1.93 -10.70 -25.11
CA ASP A 258 -2.78 -11.54 -25.97
C ASP A 258 -2.98 -11.01 -27.39
N GLY A 259 -2.31 -9.91 -27.75
CA GLY A 259 -2.29 -9.34 -29.08
C GLY A 259 -3.46 -8.38 -29.38
N HIS A 260 -4.18 -7.92 -28.37
CA HIS A 260 -5.28 -6.97 -28.54
C HIS A 260 -4.79 -5.52 -28.44
N THR A 261 -5.45 -4.63 -29.17
CA THR A 261 -5.32 -3.18 -28.96
C THR A 261 -6.24 -2.77 -27.81
N VAL A 262 -5.70 -2.00 -26.87
CA VAL A 262 -6.40 -1.60 -25.65
C VAL A 262 -6.49 -0.09 -25.54
N VAL A 263 -7.69 0.41 -25.27
CA VAL A 263 -7.92 1.79 -24.86
C VAL A 263 -8.40 1.79 -23.42
N GLY A 264 -7.62 2.40 -22.52
CA GLY A 264 -8.00 2.63 -21.14
C GLY A 264 -8.69 3.98 -20.98
N ILE A 265 -9.79 4.00 -20.26
CA ILE A 265 -10.48 5.24 -19.88
C ILE A 265 -10.68 5.30 -18.37
N ASP A 266 -10.63 6.51 -17.81
CA ASP A 266 -10.98 6.75 -16.40
C ASP A 266 -11.78 8.05 -16.28
N GLY A 267 -12.71 8.09 -15.33
CA GLY A 267 -13.50 9.29 -15.02
C GLY A 267 -12.68 10.39 -14.36
N LEU A 268 -11.54 10.05 -13.78
CA LEU A 268 -10.61 11.01 -13.20
C LEU A 268 -9.72 11.62 -14.27
N LYS A 269 -9.28 12.86 -14.03
CA LYS A 269 -8.26 13.49 -14.87
C LYS A 269 -6.94 12.76 -14.69
N ILE A 270 -6.32 12.36 -15.77
CA ILE A 270 -4.99 11.74 -15.79
C ILE A 270 -4.04 12.72 -16.45
N GLU A 271 -3.05 13.20 -15.68
CA GLU A 271 -2.06 14.12 -16.21
C GLU A 271 -1.13 13.40 -17.20
N PRO A 272 -0.83 14.00 -18.36
CA PRO A 272 0.10 13.42 -19.32
C PRO A 272 1.51 13.34 -18.73
N LEU A 273 2.23 12.28 -19.07
CA LEU A 273 3.66 12.19 -18.76
C LEU A 273 4.48 12.94 -19.81
N PRO A 274 5.70 13.38 -19.47
CA PRO A 274 6.64 13.91 -20.44
C PRO A 274 6.80 12.96 -21.63
N LYS A 275 6.74 13.50 -22.85
CA LYS A 275 6.81 12.69 -24.09
C LYS A 275 8.11 11.87 -24.20
N GLU A 276 9.19 12.39 -23.63
CA GLU A 276 10.49 11.72 -23.57
C GLU A 276 10.46 10.47 -22.68
N MET A 277 9.53 10.40 -21.75
CA MET A 277 9.30 9.23 -20.88
C MET A 277 8.29 8.26 -21.46
N SER A 278 7.12 8.77 -21.83
CA SER A 278 5.97 7.95 -22.27
C SER A 278 6.04 7.51 -23.73
N GLY A 279 6.73 8.28 -24.57
CA GLY A 279 6.68 8.10 -26.03
C GLY A 279 5.37 8.58 -26.66
N ILE A 280 4.63 9.48 -25.97
CA ILE A 280 3.36 10.03 -26.44
C ILE A 280 3.41 11.56 -26.28
N ASP A 281 3.12 12.29 -27.35
CA ASP A 281 2.96 13.74 -27.28
C ASP A 281 1.55 14.16 -26.81
N LEU A 282 1.35 15.46 -26.62
CA LEU A 282 0.07 16.02 -26.15
C LEU A 282 -1.10 15.79 -27.12
N ASN A 283 -0.82 15.44 -28.38
CA ASN A 283 -1.81 15.12 -29.40
C ASN A 283 -2.12 13.62 -29.47
N GLY A 284 -1.48 12.81 -28.62
CA GLY A 284 -1.59 11.36 -28.65
C GLY A 284 -0.73 10.67 -29.72
N THR A 285 0.16 11.41 -30.39
CA THR A 285 1.03 10.88 -31.43
C THR A 285 2.22 10.15 -30.80
N ARG A 286 2.58 8.99 -31.36
CA ARG A 286 3.77 8.23 -30.95
C ARG A 286 5.04 8.93 -31.38
N VAL A 287 5.92 9.13 -30.41
CA VAL A 287 7.27 9.72 -30.59
C VAL A 287 8.31 8.82 -29.92
N PRO A 288 9.58 8.89 -30.33
CA PRO A 288 10.64 8.18 -29.62
C PRO A 288 10.71 8.60 -28.15
N PHE A 289 10.91 7.64 -27.25
CA PHE A 289 11.16 7.89 -25.84
C PHE A 289 12.60 7.54 -25.46
N ALA A 290 13.09 8.17 -24.38
CA ALA A 290 14.41 7.88 -23.86
C ALA A 290 14.37 6.62 -22.98
N ALA A 291 15.39 5.78 -23.12
CA ALA A 291 15.59 4.68 -22.19
C ALA A 291 16.04 5.21 -20.81
N ILE A 292 15.57 4.59 -19.74
CA ILE A 292 15.78 5.02 -18.36
C ILE A 292 16.98 4.25 -17.80
N TYR A 293 18.10 4.95 -17.63
CA TYR A 293 19.30 4.39 -17.05
C TYR A 293 19.21 4.20 -15.55
N ASP A 294 18.72 5.24 -14.84
CA ASP A 294 18.52 5.24 -13.39
C ASP A 294 17.03 5.38 -13.08
N SER A 295 16.45 4.36 -12.48
CA SER A 295 15.03 4.34 -12.10
C SER A 295 14.67 5.39 -11.03
N ASN A 296 15.66 5.93 -10.29
CA ASN A 296 15.42 7.00 -9.33
C ASN A 296 14.97 8.30 -10.03
N SER A 297 15.30 8.49 -11.31
CA SER A 297 14.81 9.62 -12.10
C SER A 297 13.28 9.62 -12.30
N LEU A 298 12.62 8.50 -12.06
CA LEU A 298 11.16 8.35 -12.11
C LEU A 298 10.49 8.67 -10.77
N ARG A 299 11.26 8.85 -9.70
CA ARG A 299 10.71 9.06 -8.36
C ARG A 299 10.50 10.53 -8.07
N VAL A 300 9.40 10.83 -7.41
CA VAL A 300 9.07 12.17 -6.92
C VAL A 300 8.97 12.16 -5.39
N ASP A 301 9.18 13.33 -4.79
CA ASP A 301 8.90 13.52 -3.37
C ASP A 301 7.40 13.36 -3.12
N LEU A 302 7.01 12.33 -2.34
CA LEU A 302 5.62 11.99 -2.11
C LEU A 302 4.87 13.08 -1.31
N ASN A 303 5.57 13.91 -0.53
CA ASN A 303 4.97 15.08 0.12
C ASN A 303 4.50 16.15 -0.87
N LYS A 304 5.14 16.20 -2.03
CA LYS A 304 4.86 17.20 -3.08
C LYS A 304 4.16 16.62 -4.29
N ARG A 305 3.94 15.29 -4.26
CA ARG A 305 3.32 14.59 -5.38
C ARG A 305 1.87 15.03 -5.55
N MET A 306 1.52 15.40 -6.77
CA MET A 306 0.13 15.49 -7.18
C MET A 306 -0.30 14.14 -7.75
N PRO A 307 -1.42 13.57 -7.30
CA PRO A 307 -1.97 12.35 -7.90
C PRO A 307 -2.21 12.52 -9.39
N GLY A 308 -1.82 11.51 -10.17
CA GLY A 308 -1.98 11.50 -11.62
C GLY A 308 -3.37 11.07 -12.09
N GLY A 309 -4.21 10.60 -11.16
CA GLY A 309 -5.52 10.03 -11.48
C GLY A 309 -5.46 8.59 -11.99
N PHE A 310 -4.28 8.04 -12.19
CA PHE A 310 -4.03 6.68 -12.63
C PHE A 310 -3.84 5.76 -11.42
N GLY A 311 -4.55 4.63 -11.40
CA GLY A 311 -4.38 3.62 -10.34
C GLY A 311 -5.53 3.54 -9.32
N GLY A 312 -6.55 4.37 -9.39
CA GLY A 312 -7.75 4.30 -8.56
C GLY A 312 -7.44 4.21 -7.07
N VAL A 313 -7.88 3.14 -6.38
CA VAL A 313 -7.63 2.94 -4.95
C VAL A 313 -6.14 2.89 -4.59
N ALA A 314 -5.28 2.42 -5.49
CA ALA A 314 -3.83 2.47 -5.30
C ALA A 314 -3.30 3.92 -5.31
N GLU A 315 -4.02 4.86 -5.90
CA GLU A 315 -3.70 6.29 -5.91
C GLU A 315 -3.97 6.95 -4.55
N TYR A 316 -5.14 6.75 -3.97
CA TYR A 316 -5.60 7.48 -2.78
C TYR A 316 -5.70 6.66 -1.50
N GLY A 317 -5.58 5.33 -1.53
CA GLY A 317 -5.47 4.46 -0.35
C GLY A 317 -4.01 4.20 0.04
N ILE A 318 -3.76 3.78 1.29
CA ILE A 318 -2.44 3.38 1.82
C ILE A 318 -1.35 4.45 1.55
N THR A 319 -1.69 5.72 1.75
CA THR A 319 -0.96 6.87 1.18
C THR A 319 0.50 6.98 1.58
N VAL A 320 0.87 6.55 2.78
CA VAL A 320 2.25 6.66 3.29
C VAL A 320 2.93 5.33 3.53
N ARG A 321 2.20 4.22 3.45
CA ARG A 321 2.73 2.89 3.71
C ARG A 321 3.12 2.13 2.45
N TRP A 322 2.54 2.49 1.31
CA TRP A 322 2.90 1.97 0.00
C TRP A 322 3.49 3.06 -0.90
N ASP A 323 4.61 2.76 -1.56
CA ASP A 323 5.31 3.72 -2.40
C ASP A 323 4.54 4.04 -3.70
N LYS A 324 3.83 5.16 -3.72
CA LYS A 324 3.05 5.63 -4.87
C LYS A 324 3.88 5.86 -6.14
N ASN A 325 5.22 5.94 -6.02
CA ASN A 325 6.08 6.02 -7.20
C ASN A 325 5.97 4.76 -8.08
N PHE A 326 5.53 3.63 -7.54
CA PHE A 326 5.28 2.44 -8.35
C PHE A 326 4.16 2.63 -9.39
N LEU A 327 3.21 3.55 -9.17
CA LEU A 327 2.21 3.89 -10.18
C LEU A 327 2.84 4.48 -11.45
N GLN A 328 3.92 5.24 -11.32
CA GLN A 328 4.68 5.75 -12.45
C GLN A 328 5.29 4.62 -13.29
N PHE A 329 5.85 3.60 -12.63
CA PHE A 329 6.41 2.43 -13.31
C PHE A 329 5.31 1.66 -14.06
N ILE A 330 4.21 1.35 -13.38
CA ILE A 330 3.06 0.65 -13.99
C ILE A 330 2.54 1.42 -15.20
N ARG A 331 2.39 2.74 -15.07
CA ARG A 331 1.92 3.59 -16.14
C ARG A 331 2.83 3.51 -17.37
N LEU A 332 4.15 3.58 -17.18
CA LEU A 332 5.12 3.48 -18.28
C LEU A 332 5.16 2.09 -18.92
N LEU A 333 4.94 1.01 -18.15
CA LEU A 333 4.81 -0.35 -18.70
C LEU A 333 3.68 -0.44 -19.74
N LEU A 334 2.62 0.36 -19.57
CA LEU A 334 1.48 0.37 -20.48
C LEU A 334 1.66 1.43 -21.60
N GLU A 335 1.91 2.68 -21.25
CA GLU A 335 1.91 3.80 -22.18
C GLU A 335 2.99 3.69 -23.27
N ARG A 336 4.11 3.03 -23.00
CA ARG A 336 5.18 2.80 -23.97
C ARG A 336 4.84 1.73 -25.03
N ARG A 337 3.71 1.05 -24.88
CA ARG A 337 3.25 0.04 -25.83
C ARG A 337 2.41 0.68 -26.93
N ASN A 338 2.70 0.33 -28.19
CA ASN A 338 1.98 0.86 -29.35
C ASN A 338 0.50 0.45 -29.38
N GLU A 339 0.19 -0.67 -28.74
CA GLU A 339 -1.16 -1.24 -28.64
C GLU A 339 -2.03 -0.55 -27.59
N PHE A 340 -1.50 0.42 -26.82
CA PHE A 340 -2.20 1.08 -25.73
C PHE A 340 -2.45 2.56 -25.99
N ALA A 341 -3.64 3.02 -25.62
CA ALA A 341 -3.97 4.43 -25.50
C ALA A 341 -4.72 4.67 -24.17
N LEU A 342 -4.52 5.84 -23.57
CA LEU A 342 -5.08 6.22 -22.27
C LEU A 342 -5.78 7.56 -22.34
N PHE A 343 -7.03 7.63 -21.83
CA PHE A 343 -7.83 8.85 -21.77
C PHE A 343 -8.38 9.07 -20.37
N GLY A 344 -7.95 10.14 -19.72
CA GLY A 344 -8.53 10.63 -18.47
C GLY A 344 -9.71 11.58 -18.71
N GLY A 345 -10.55 11.78 -17.68
CA GLY A 345 -11.72 12.64 -17.73
C GLY A 345 -12.87 12.08 -18.59
N VAL A 346 -12.84 10.80 -18.94
CA VAL A 346 -13.86 10.10 -19.73
C VAL A 346 -14.67 9.20 -18.81
N ARG A 347 -15.86 9.66 -18.44
CA ARG A 347 -16.78 8.90 -17.58
C ARG A 347 -17.66 7.98 -18.42
N PHE A 348 -17.52 6.67 -18.20
CA PHE A 348 -18.38 5.68 -18.85
C PHE A 348 -19.83 5.78 -18.34
N GLY A 349 -20.78 5.75 -19.25
CA GLY A 349 -22.21 5.98 -19.00
C GLY A 349 -22.62 7.46 -18.98
N GLY A 350 -21.64 8.38 -18.98
CA GLY A 350 -21.88 9.82 -19.06
C GLY A 350 -21.23 10.46 -20.28
N THR A 351 -19.91 10.42 -20.36
CA THR A 351 -19.15 10.96 -21.51
C THR A 351 -19.16 9.98 -22.70
N LEU A 352 -19.10 8.69 -22.42
CA LEU A 352 -19.09 7.61 -23.40
C LEU A 352 -20.05 6.52 -22.94
N THR A 353 -21.05 6.18 -23.76
CA THR A 353 -21.97 5.06 -23.50
C THR A 353 -21.45 3.75 -24.09
N ALA A 354 -22.10 2.62 -23.77
CA ALA A 354 -21.76 1.33 -24.37
C ALA A 354 -22.01 1.34 -25.90
N ASP A 355 -23.09 1.95 -26.33
CA ASP A 355 -23.45 2.08 -27.77
C ASP A 355 -22.43 2.94 -28.52
N ASP A 356 -21.98 4.05 -27.90
CA ASP A 356 -20.93 4.89 -28.47
C ASP A 356 -19.62 4.11 -28.62
N ALA A 357 -19.24 3.32 -27.62
CA ALA A 357 -18.04 2.51 -27.68
C ALA A 357 -18.09 1.48 -28.82
N LEU A 358 -19.21 0.78 -28.98
CA LEU A 358 -19.40 -0.17 -30.08
C LEU A 358 -19.40 0.54 -31.44
N ASN A 359 -20.03 1.72 -31.55
CA ASN A 359 -20.03 2.54 -32.77
C ASN A 359 -18.62 3.08 -33.12
N LEU A 360 -17.76 3.31 -32.13
CA LEU A 360 -16.33 3.64 -32.32
C LEU A 360 -15.47 2.45 -32.74
N GLY A 361 -16.09 1.28 -32.88
CA GLY A 361 -15.44 0.08 -33.38
C GLY A 361 -14.66 -0.72 -32.32
N PHE A 362 -15.05 -0.60 -31.04
CA PHE A 362 -14.57 -1.53 -30.01
C PHE A 362 -15.29 -2.88 -30.17
N ASP A 363 -14.53 -3.96 -30.13
CA ASP A 363 -15.06 -5.33 -30.17
C ASP A 363 -15.54 -5.78 -28.78
N HIS A 364 -14.97 -5.20 -27.70
CA HIS A 364 -15.26 -5.60 -26.33
C HIS A 364 -15.12 -4.42 -25.36
N ILE A 365 -15.94 -4.45 -24.31
CA ILE A 365 -15.90 -3.47 -23.21
C ILE A 365 -15.66 -4.25 -21.92
N ALA A 366 -14.55 -3.96 -21.24
CA ALA A 366 -14.18 -4.55 -19.97
C ALA A 366 -14.42 -3.55 -18.84
N LEU A 367 -15.30 -3.87 -17.90
CA LEU A 367 -15.64 -3.01 -16.78
C LEU A 367 -14.71 -3.28 -15.60
N ALA A 368 -13.83 -2.35 -15.30
CA ALA A 368 -12.88 -2.37 -14.18
C ALA A 368 -13.04 -1.13 -13.27
N ALA A 369 -14.27 -0.65 -13.13
CA ALA A 369 -14.61 0.63 -12.48
C ALA A 369 -14.56 0.59 -10.93
N GLY A 370 -14.10 -0.49 -10.34
CA GLY A 370 -14.02 -0.67 -8.89
C GLY A 370 -15.38 -0.92 -8.24
N ALA A 371 -15.45 -0.70 -6.91
CA ALA A 371 -16.66 -0.97 -6.13
C ALA A 371 -17.81 0.02 -6.41
N GLY A 372 -17.51 1.14 -7.04
CA GLY A 372 -18.48 2.15 -7.42
C GLY A 372 -19.06 2.90 -6.23
N ARG A 373 -20.33 2.67 -5.88
CA ARG A 373 -21.04 3.43 -4.85
C ARG A 373 -20.59 3.03 -3.44
N PRO A 374 -20.18 3.98 -2.57
CA PRO A 374 -19.90 3.70 -1.17
C PRO A 374 -21.18 3.27 -0.43
N THR A 375 -21.01 2.44 0.60
CA THR A 375 -22.12 2.11 1.50
C THR A 375 -22.51 3.35 2.31
N VAL A 376 -23.76 3.78 2.16
CA VAL A 376 -24.32 4.85 2.97
C VAL A 376 -24.98 4.22 4.19
N LEU A 377 -24.57 4.65 5.38
CA LEU A 377 -25.18 4.21 6.62
C LEU A 377 -26.48 4.98 6.85
N ASP A 378 -27.54 4.29 7.21
CA ASP A 378 -28.80 4.89 7.64
C ASP A 378 -28.68 5.32 9.10
N LEU A 379 -28.25 6.55 9.30
CA LEU A 379 -28.03 7.15 10.61
C LEU A 379 -28.84 8.45 10.74
N PRO A 380 -29.38 8.74 11.93
CA PRO A 380 -29.93 10.07 12.19
C PRO A 380 -28.89 11.14 11.90
N ASN A 381 -29.30 12.20 11.23
CA ASN A 381 -28.42 13.32 10.82
C ASN A 381 -27.28 12.91 9.85
N GLY A 382 -27.44 11.83 9.07
CA GLY A 382 -26.43 11.37 8.12
C GLY A 382 -26.07 12.37 7.01
N LEU A 383 -26.82 13.46 6.86
CA LEU A 383 -26.52 14.59 5.97
C LEU A 383 -26.01 15.84 6.72
N ALA A 384 -25.78 15.74 8.03
CA ALA A 384 -25.22 16.85 8.79
C ALA A 384 -23.83 17.23 8.27
N ARG A 385 -23.48 18.53 8.40
CA ARG A 385 -22.14 19.02 8.06
C ARG A 385 -21.08 18.24 8.86
N GLY A 386 -20.04 17.77 8.15
CA GLY A 386 -18.98 16.95 8.75
C GLY A 386 -19.18 15.43 8.58
N VAL A 387 -20.37 14.95 8.20
CA VAL A 387 -20.61 13.54 7.86
C VAL A 387 -20.21 13.31 6.39
N ARG A 388 -19.28 12.37 6.17
CA ARG A 388 -18.73 12.07 4.83
C ARG A 388 -18.53 10.58 4.65
N ALA A 389 -18.61 10.11 3.41
CA ALA A 389 -18.11 8.78 3.07
C ALA A 389 -16.57 8.77 3.11
N ALA A 390 -15.99 7.69 3.62
CA ALA A 390 -14.54 7.54 3.75
C ALA A 390 -13.81 7.67 2.40
N SER A 391 -14.36 7.04 1.36
CA SER A 391 -13.81 7.12 -0.01
C SER A 391 -13.82 8.57 -0.55
N ASP A 392 -14.89 9.31 -0.30
CA ASP A 392 -15.00 10.70 -0.77
C ASP A 392 -13.98 11.60 -0.07
N PHE A 393 -13.76 11.39 1.23
CA PHE A 393 -12.74 12.10 1.98
C PHE A 393 -11.33 11.81 1.43
N LEU A 394 -10.97 10.52 1.30
CA LEU A 394 -9.65 10.12 0.82
C LEU A 394 -9.37 10.60 -0.60
N MET A 395 -10.35 10.43 -1.51
CA MET A 395 -10.21 10.90 -2.89
C MET A 395 -10.07 12.42 -2.96
N ALA A 396 -10.93 13.16 -2.25
CA ALA A 396 -10.84 14.62 -2.25
C ALA A 396 -9.52 15.12 -1.67
N LEU A 397 -9.04 14.52 -0.58
CA LEU A 397 -7.75 14.87 0.04
C LEU A 397 -6.59 14.73 -0.94
N GLN A 398 -6.53 13.60 -1.65
CA GLN A 398 -5.41 13.28 -2.53
C GLN A 398 -5.53 14.02 -3.88
N LEU A 399 -6.67 13.91 -4.57
CA LEU A 399 -6.83 14.42 -5.94
C LEU A 399 -6.87 15.95 -6.02
N THR A 400 -7.24 16.64 -4.95
CA THR A 400 -7.20 18.12 -4.91
C THR A 400 -5.87 18.67 -4.42
N GLY A 401 -4.99 17.83 -3.92
CA GLY A 401 -3.76 18.25 -3.27
C GLY A 401 -3.99 19.11 -2.02
N ALA A 402 -5.10 18.88 -1.29
CA ALA A 402 -5.45 19.70 -0.12
C ALA A 402 -4.37 19.69 0.97
N ALA A 403 -3.57 18.65 1.04
CA ALA A 403 -2.43 18.53 1.94
C ALA A 403 -1.20 19.36 1.52
N GLN A 404 -1.19 19.95 0.32
CA GLN A 404 -0.09 20.81 -0.11
C GLN A 404 -0.31 22.25 0.36
N THR A 405 0.75 22.90 0.79
CA THR A 405 0.68 24.26 1.37
C THR A 405 0.31 25.32 0.34
N ASP A 406 0.66 25.12 -0.92
CA ASP A 406 0.38 26.01 -2.06
C ASP A 406 -0.96 25.71 -2.75
N SER A 407 -1.60 24.58 -2.47
CA SER A 407 -2.94 24.27 -2.99
C SER A 407 -3.99 25.20 -2.39
N ILE A 408 -4.88 25.75 -3.25
CA ILE A 408 -6.06 26.51 -2.81
C ILE A 408 -7.13 25.60 -2.23
N ALA A 409 -7.10 24.30 -2.54
CA ALA A 409 -8.06 23.34 -2.01
C ALA A 409 -7.96 23.24 -0.48
N ASN A 410 -9.10 23.24 0.16
CA ASN A 410 -9.22 23.15 1.62
C ASN A 410 -10.36 22.20 1.96
N MET A 411 -10.04 21.22 2.79
CA MET A 411 -11.04 20.31 3.32
C MET A 411 -11.23 20.65 4.80
N GLN A 412 -12.41 21.12 5.16
CA GLN A 412 -12.68 21.42 6.55
C GLN A 412 -12.80 20.12 7.35
N LEU A 413 -11.84 19.89 8.23
CA LEU A 413 -11.79 18.80 9.17
C LEU A 413 -11.68 19.38 10.59
N ARG A 414 -12.53 18.92 11.52
CA ARG A 414 -12.46 19.26 12.94
C ARG A 414 -12.19 18.00 13.78
N LEU A 415 -11.56 18.16 14.92
CA LEU A 415 -11.37 17.10 15.91
C LEU A 415 -12.46 17.19 16.99
N PRO A 416 -12.91 16.07 17.59
CA PRO A 416 -12.50 14.68 17.27
C PRO A 416 -13.06 14.14 15.95
N VAL A 417 -12.34 13.23 15.33
CA VAL A 417 -12.83 12.46 14.17
C VAL A 417 -13.26 11.08 14.62
N VAL A 418 -14.46 10.66 14.23
CA VAL A 418 -14.94 9.29 14.45
C VAL A 418 -15.13 8.62 13.09
N VAL A 419 -14.42 7.52 12.85
CA VAL A 419 -14.54 6.73 11.64
C VAL A 419 -15.30 5.45 11.96
N ILE A 420 -16.49 5.29 11.38
CA ILE A 420 -17.34 4.12 11.59
C ILE A 420 -16.92 3.01 10.63
N GLY A 421 -16.31 1.97 11.16
CA GLY A 421 -15.88 0.81 10.38
C GLY A 421 -14.67 0.11 10.97
N GLY A 422 -14.49 -1.17 10.61
CA GLY A 422 -13.36 -2.00 11.06
C GLY A 422 -12.51 -2.54 9.89
N GLY A 423 -12.62 -1.95 8.70
CA GLY A 423 -11.85 -2.35 7.52
C GLY A 423 -10.63 -1.46 7.26
N LEU A 424 -9.81 -1.82 6.27
CA LEU A 424 -8.59 -1.08 5.92
C LEU A 424 -8.87 0.36 5.45
N THR A 425 -9.99 0.59 4.76
CA THR A 425 -10.42 1.95 4.39
C THR A 425 -10.69 2.85 5.60
N ALA A 426 -11.19 2.27 6.69
CA ALA A 426 -11.39 3.03 7.93
C ALA A 426 -10.03 3.40 8.57
N ILE A 427 -9.06 2.49 8.53
CA ILE A 427 -7.68 2.78 8.96
C ILE A 427 -7.10 3.94 8.15
N ASP A 428 -7.16 3.86 6.81
CA ASP A 428 -6.66 4.94 5.96
C ASP A 428 -7.34 6.27 6.28
N THR A 429 -8.67 6.27 6.45
CA THR A 429 -9.42 7.50 6.76
C THR A 429 -9.00 8.13 8.08
N ALA A 430 -8.81 7.33 9.12
CA ALA A 430 -8.42 7.81 10.44
C ALA A 430 -6.98 8.36 10.42
N THR A 431 -6.03 7.62 9.84
CA THR A 431 -4.62 8.04 9.77
C THR A 431 -4.44 9.27 8.91
N GLU A 432 -5.13 9.34 7.75
CA GLU A 432 -5.07 10.52 6.87
C GLU A 432 -5.72 11.75 7.51
N SER A 433 -6.77 11.58 8.31
CA SER A 433 -7.40 12.67 9.05
C SER A 433 -6.41 13.33 10.02
N LEU A 434 -5.69 12.54 10.82
CA LEU A 434 -4.70 13.06 11.76
C LEU A 434 -3.47 13.65 11.06
N ALA A 435 -3.07 13.10 9.92
CA ALA A 435 -1.95 13.65 9.15
C ALA A 435 -2.30 14.99 8.48
N TYR A 436 -3.54 15.11 8.00
CA TYR A 436 -4.00 16.32 7.32
C TYR A 436 -4.29 17.47 8.28
N TYR A 437 -4.81 17.19 9.48
CA TYR A 437 -5.25 18.21 10.41
C TYR A 437 -4.18 19.27 10.73
N PRO A 438 -2.94 18.92 11.11
CA PRO A 438 -1.89 19.92 11.33
C PRO A 438 -1.63 20.78 10.10
N ILE A 439 -1.60 20.19 8.92
CA ILE A 439 -1.35 20.90 7.66
C ILE A 439 -2.47 21.93 7.41
N GLN A 440 -3.72 21.51 7.61
CA GLN A 440 -4.89 22.37 7.43
C GLN A 440 -4.83 23.60 8.32
N VAL A 441 -4.61 23.40 9.63
CA VAL A 441 -4.65 24.52 10.57
C VAL A 441 -3.43 25.44 10.46
N GLU A 442 -2.24 24.90 10.14
CA GLU A 442 -1.04 25.72 9.90
C GLU A 442 -1.18 26.53 8.60
N LYS A 443 -1.71 25.94 7.54
CA LYS A 443 -2.02 26.63 6.27
C LYS A 443 -3.07 27.73 6.49
N PHE A 444 -4.07 27.48 7.34
CA PHE A 444 -5.06 28.49 7.73
C PHE A 444 -4.40 29.66 8.48
N LEU A 445 -3.58 29.38 9.50
CA LEU A 445 -2.86 30.41 10.26
C LEU A 445 -1.96 31.26 9.36
N GLN A 446 -1.18 30.65 8.48
CA GLN A 446 -0.32 31.37 7.56
C GLN A 446 -1.11 32.35 6.67
N ARG A 447 -2.23 31.91 6.12
CA ARG A 447 -3.10 32.73 5.28
C ARG A 447 -3.78 33.84 6.08
N TYR A 448 -4.21 33.53 7.29
CA TYR A 448 -4.76 34.52 8.22
C TYR A 448 -3.75 35.62 8.53
N GLU A 449 -2.51 35.27 8.87
CA GLU A 449 -1.45 36.23 9.19
C GLU A 449 -1.15 37.16 8.00
N ILE A 450 -1.12 36.62 6.76
CA ILE A 450 -0.92 37.42 5.54
C ILE A 450 -2.08 38.39 5.33
N LEU A 451 -3.32 37.93 5.46
CA LEU A 451 -4.50 38.77 5.29
C LEU A 451 -4.61 39.83 6.40
N ALA A 452 -4.32 39.45 7.65
CA ALA A 452 -4.35 40.35 8.80
C ALA A 452 -3.34 41.50 8.65
N ALA A 453 -2.16 41.22 8.09
CA ALA A 453 -1.15 42.23 7.82
C ALA A 453 -1.60 43.27 6.75
N VAL A 454 -2.50 42.89 5.83
CA VAL A 454 -2.99 43.75 4.76
C VAL A 454 -4.29 44.45 5.13
N GLN A 455 -5.25 43.76 5.76
CA GLN A 455 -6.62 44.24 5.96
C GLN A 455 -6.94 44.55 7.42
N GLY A 456 -6.07 44.16 8.35
CA GLY A 456 -6.30 44.22 9.81
C GLY A 456 -7.19 43.06 10.32
N GLU A 457 -6.90 42.60 11.53
CA GLU A 457 -7.61 41.46 12.15
C GLU A 457 -9.11 41.73 12.32
N ASP A 458 -9.48 42.93 12.77
CA ASP A 458 -10.88 43.32 12.99
C ASP A 458 -11.71 43.25 11.70
N SER A 459 -11.10 43.55 10.53
CA SER A 459 -11.77 43.49 9.23
C SER A 459 -12.09 42.06 8.86
N ILE A 460 -11.15 41.15 9.08
CA ILE A 460 -11.32 39.72 8.79
C ILE A 460 -12.37 39.13 9.72
N GLN A 461 -12.28 39.36 11.03
CA GLN A 461 -13.22 38.83 12.02
C GLN A 461 -14.66 39.30 11.83
N ARG A 462 -14.86 40.52 11.31
CA ARG A 462 -16.17 41.02 10.95
C ARG A 462 -16.78 40.40 9.72
N SER A 463 -15.96 39.83 8.82
CA SER A 463 -16.44 39.11 7.64
C SER A 463 -16.97 37.72 7.94
N TRP A 464 -16.65 37.17 9.11
CA TRP A 464 -17.07 35.83 9.51
C TRP A 464 -18.42 35.86 10.22
N ASP A 465 -19.25 34.84 9.91
CA ASP A 465 -20.42 34.53 10.73
C ASP A 465 -20.01 33.90 12.09
N GLU A 466 -20.98 33.51 12.91
CA GLU A 466 -20.69 32.95 14.23
C GLU A 466 -19.99 31.61 14.17
N GLU A 467 -20.41 30.71 13.26
CA GLU A 467 -19.80 29.38 13.06
C GLU A 467 -18.39 29.50 12.49
N GLU A 468 -18.20 30.35 11.48
CA GLU A 468 -16.88 30.61 10.89
C GLU A 468 -15.89 31.17 11.92
N ARG A 469 -16.36 32.05 12.82
CA ARG A 469 -15.53 32.61 13.87
C ARG A 469 -15.13 31.55 14.90
N GLU A 470 -16.05 30.65 15.29
CA GLU A 470 -15.77 29.54 16.19
C GLU A 470 -14.68 28.63 15.57
N ILE A 471 -14.86 28.20 14.32
CA ILE A 471 -13.92 27.34 13.60
C ILE A 471 -12.56 28.01 13.42
N ALA A 472 -12.55 29.29 13.01
CA ALA A 472 -11.32 30.05 12.85
C ALA A 472 -10.54 30.18 14.17
N THR A 473 -11.25 30.44 15.28
CA THR A 473 -10.63 30.53 16.62
C THR A 473 -9.99 29.22 17.02
N GLU A 474 -10.69 28.09 16.82
CA GLU A 474 -10.16 26.74 17.06
C GLU A 474 -8.91 26.49 16.22
N PHE A 475 -8.97 26.73 14.90
CA PHE A 475 -7.86 26.48 13.99
C PHE A 475 -6.63 27.33 14.30
N LEU A 476 -6.83 28.62 14.61
CA LEU A 476 -5.74 29.52 15.01
C LEU A 476 -5.07 29.10 16.32
N MET A 477 -5.87 28.69 17.30
CA MET A 477 -5.37 28.17 18.58
C MET A 477 -4.53 26.90 18.38
N HIS A 478 -5.05 25.92 17.65
CA HIS A 478 -4.38 24.66 17.40
C HIS A 478 -3.10 24.86 16.57
N ALA A 479 -3.15 25.69 15.54
CA ALA A 479 -1.97 25.99 14.71
C ALA A 479 -0.87 26.67 15.52
N ARG A 480 -1.21 27.62 16.38
CA ARG A 480 -0.24 28.27 17.29
C ARG A 480 0.38 27.28 18.27
N ALA A 481 -0.42 26.36 18.82
CA ALA A 481 0.08 25.30 19.71
C ALA A 481 1.04 24.35 18.98
N ILE A 482 0.72 23.92 17.75
CA ILE A 482 1.60 23.08 16.91
C ILE A 482 2.92 23.82 16.64
N ARG A 483 2.85 25.09 16.24
CA ARG A 483 4.03 25.93 15.99
C ARG A 483 4.91 26.07 17.23
N ALA A 484 4.30 26.29 18.39
CA ALA A 484 5.00 26.39 19.68
C ALA A 484 5.70 25.07 20.06
N GLU A 485 5.04 23.93 19.89
CA GLU A 485 5.61 22.61 20.15
C GLU A 485 6.81 22.34 19.23
N ARG A 486 6.69 22.64 17.93
CA ARG A 486 7.81 22.47 16.98
C ARG A 486 9.02 23.32 17.36
N LEU A 487 8.81 24.58 17.75
CA LEU A 487 9.88 25.46 18.22
C LEU A 487 10.53 24.98 19.52
N GLN A 488 9.72 24.47 20.46
CA GLN A 488 10.22 23.93 21.71
C GLN A 488 11.02 22.64 21.48
N ALA A 489 10.49 21.72 20.66
CA ALA A 489 11.17 20.48 20.31
C ALA A 489 12.52 20.75 19.63
N GLN A 490 12.57 21.73 18.72
CA GLN A 490 13.82 22.15 18.07
C GLN A 490 14.86 22.68 19.08
N LYS A 491 14.44 23.49 20.04
CA LYS A 491 15.33 23.98 21.12
C LYS A 491 15.86 22.87 22.02
N GLU A 492 15.04 21.85 22.25
CA GLU A 492 15.36 20.71 23.10
C GLU A 492 16.09 19.58 22.34
N GLY A 493 16.25 19.70 21.04
CA GLY A 493 16.88 18.67 20.17
C GLY A 493 16.09 17.34 20.11
N ARG A 494 14.77 17.40 20.27
CA ARG A 494 13.86 16.25 20.19
C ARG A 494 12.90 16.36 19.02
N LEU A 495 12.20 15.27 18.71
CA LEU A 495 11.05 15.32 17.80
C LEU A 495 9.84 16.03 18.46
N PRO A 496 9.02 16.77 17.71
CA PRO A 496 7.82 17.40 18.21
C PRO A 496 6.74 16.34 18.52
N ASN A 497 6.07 16.48 19.66
CA ASN A 497 5.01 15.55 20.06
C ASN A 497 3.63 16.01 19.57
N ILE A 498 3.44 15.97 18.24
CA ILE A 498 2.19 16.43 17.61
C ILE A 498 1.03 15.48 17.93
N ILE A 499 1.28 14.17 18.01
CA ILE A 499 0.25 13.17 18.34
C ILE A 499 -0.42 13.50 19.68
N LYS A 500 0.35 13.87 20.70
CA LYS A 500 -0.19 14.23 22.01
C LYS A 500 -1.09 15.47 21.94
N LEU A 501 -0.75 16.46 21.13
CA LEU A 501 -1.62 17.62 20.91
C LEU A 501 -2.92 17.19 20.21
N LEU A 502 -2.84 16.42 19.15
CA LEU A 502 -4.02 15.94 18.42
C LEU A 502 -4.95 15.13 19.33
N GLN A 503 -4.38 14.23 20.15
CA GLN A 503 -5.14 13.45 21.12
C GLN A 503 -5.79 14.33 22.20
N SER A 504 -5.12 15.42 22.66
CA SER A 504 -5.71 16.36 23.62
C SER A 504 -6.90 17.14 23.06
N TRP A 505 -7.03 17.23 21.75
CA TRP A 505 -8.16 17.82 21.03
C TRP A 505 -9.19 16.78 20.57
N GLY A 506 -9.08 15.54 21.03
CA GLY A 506 -10.00 14.45 20.77
C GLY A 506 -9.55 13.46 19.69
N GLY A 507 -8.46 13.73 18.94
CA GLY A 507 -7.82 12.79 18.03
C GLY A 507 -8.74 12.16 16.99
N ALA A 508 -8.44 10.91 16.61
CA ALA A 508 -9.27 10.10 15.73
C ALA A 508 -9.51 8.71 16.32
N THR A 509 -10.74 8.25 16.23
CA THR A 509 -11.18 6.96 16.78
C THR A 509 -11.84 6.11 15.69
N LEU A 510 -11.43 4.87 15.59
CA LEU A 510 -12.12 3.84 14.82
C LEU A 510 -13.22 3.22 15.67
N ALA A 511 -14.48 3.45 15.32
CA ALA A 511 -15.63 2.89 16.01
C ALA A 511 -16.15 1.63 15.28
N TYR A 512 -16.05 0.48 15.93
CA TYR A 512 -16.48 -0.80 15.38
C TYR A 512 -17.42 -1.54 16.35
N ARG A 513 -18.44 -2.19 15.77
CA ARG A 513 -19.51 -2.84 16.55
C ARG A 513 -19.16 -4.18 17.19
N LYS A 514 -17.94 -4.68 16.96
CA LYS A 514 -17.42 -5.94 17.52
C LYS A 514 -16.05 -5.68 18.14
N ARG A 515 -15.43 -6.72 18.71
CA ARG A 515 -14.07 -6.63 19.23
C ARG A 515 -13.08 -6.34 18.11
N LEU A 516 -11.95 -5.75 18.43
CA LEU A 516 -10.86 -5.48 17.48
C LEU A 516 -10.44 -6.76 16.73
N VAL A 517 -10.28 -7.88 17.44
CA VAL A 517 -9.89 -9.17 16.84
C VAL A 517 -10.91 -9.74 15.85
N ASP A 518 -12.15 -9.27 15.90
CA ASP A 518 -13.22 -9.65 14.96
C ASP A 518 -13.30 -8.67 13.77
N SER A 519 -12.47 -7.61 13.75
CA SER A 519 -12.51 -6.61 12.68
C SER A 519 -11.89 -7.16 11.39
N PRO A 520 -12.39 -6.78 10.21
CA PRO A 520 -11.80 -7.19 8.95
C PRO A 520 -10.34 -6.75 8.79
N SER A 521 -9.96 -5.59 9.32
CA SER A 521 -8.57 -5.13 9.27
C SER A 521 -7.64 -6.04 10.08
N TYR A 522 -8.02 -6.42 11.29
CA TYR A 522 -7.23 -7.34 12.11
C TYR A 522 -7.11 -8.73 11.47
N THR A 523 -8.22 -9.28 10.98
CA THR A 523 -8.23 -10.63 10.42
C THR A 523 -7.52 -10.72 9.07
N LEU A 524 -7.53 -9.64 8.28
CA LEU A 524 -6.93 -9.59 6.95
C LEU A 524 -5.49 -9.07 6.99
N ASN A 525 -5.22 -8.05 7.78
CA ASN A 525 -3.90 -7.42 7.85
C ASN A 525 -3.72 -6.66 9.18
N HIS A 526 -3.42 -7.38 10.26
CA HIS A 526 -3.21 -6.79 11.59
C HIS A 526 -2.02 -5.82 11.66
N GLU A 527 -1.03 -5.94 10.76
CA GLU A 527 0.08 -5.00 10.68
C GLU A 527 -0.40 -3.57 10.35
N GLU A 528 -1.45 -3.43 9.53
CA GLU A 528 -2.03 -2.12 9.23
C GLU A 528 -2.75 -1.53 10.47
N VAL A 529 -3.34 -2.38 11.30
CA VAL A 529 -3.92 -1.94 12.59
C VAL A 529 -2.83 -1.42 13.51
N GLU A 530 -1.71 -2.15 13.63
CA GLU A 530 -0.56 -1.70 14.44
C GLU A 530 -0.06 -0.34 13.98
N LYS A 531 0.14 -0.18 12.66
CA LYS A 531 0.61 1.09 12.09
C LYS A 531 -0.36 2.26 12.34
N ALA A 532 -1.66 2.02 12.32
CA ALA A 532 -2.65 3.02 12.66
C ALA A 532 -2.56 3.44 14.15
N LEU A 533 -2.46 2.46 15.04
CA LEU A 533 -2.32 2.73 16.48
C LEU A 533 -1.00 3.43 16.81
N GLU A 534 0.11 3.09 16.12
CA GLU A 534 1.39 3.81 16.23
C GLU A 534 1.25 5.30 15.84
N GLU A 535 0.34 5.66 14.94
CA GLU A 535 0.06 7.04 14.55
C GLU A 535 -0.92 7.76 15.50
N GLY A 536 -1.25 7.16 16.64
CA GLY A 536 -2.07 7.76 17.71
C GLY A 536 -3.57 7.62 17.50
N ILE A 537 -4.02 6.74 16.61
CA ILE A 537 -5.43 6.38 16.42
C ILE A 537 -5.87 5.52 17.62
N TRP A 538 -7.12 5.68 18.05
CA TRP A 538 -7.79 4.78 18.99
C TRP A 538 -8.76 3.85 18.24
N PHE A 539 -8.91 2.63 18.79
CA PHE A 539 -9.86 1.65 18.25
C PHE A 539 -10.85 1.23 19.34
#